data_c36075cfc6581a6684e198f70777dd76
#
_entry.id   c36075cfc6581a6684e198f70777dd76
#
_cell.length_a   1.000
_cell.length_b   1.000
_cell.length_c   1.000
_cell.angle_alpha   90.00
_cell.angle_beta   90.00
_cell.angle_gamma   90.00
#
_symmetry.space_group_name_H-M   'P 1'
#
loop_
_entity.id
_entity.type
_entity.pdbx_description
1 polymer ?
#
loop_
_entity_poly.entity_id
_entity_poly.type
_entity_poly.pdbx_seq_one_letter_code
_entity_poly.pdbx_strand_id
1 'polypeptide(L)'
;ATISFCFSVKYCSQECKCMEFYDHSRVKLENADNDYINASLVAVKEAERAYILTQGPLRNTCGHFWLMVWEQCSKAVIMLNRVIEKGSEKCAQYWPTSEELQMSFTDTGFVVRLLSEEDQSHYTIRVLELENTKTGESREIYHFHYTTWPDFGVPESPASFLNFLFKVRESGSLGPEYGPSVVHCSAGIGRSGTFALVDTCLVLPINLPKVLLDMREYRMGLIQTPDQLRFSYMSIIEGAKLILTYSSIGLFREDLESDLQPPTPPPRPHLNASRPNGPCLEPQPSTGDHLSSRDSDCHNMAENSVLRKRHREERIAGTAQKVQQMKQKLTESEKKQEKWQYWRPVLLSVGSGAALAVTVLCWMYFQ
;
A
#
# COMPACT_ATOMS: atom_id res chain seq x y z
N ALA A 1 -1.35 -3.38 -28.61
CA ALA A 1 -2.22 -3.70 -27.48
C ALA A 1 -3.63 -3.79 -28.02
N THR A 2 -4.22 -4.99 -27.95
CA THR A 2 -5.59 -5.24 -28.43
C THR A 2 -6.54 -4.78 -27.32
N ILE A 3 -7.38 -3.80 -27.62
CA ILE A 3 -8.42 -3.33 -26.69
C ILE A 3 -9.63 -4.27 -26.86
N SER A 4 -9.92 -5.04 -25.84
CA SER A 4 -11.12 -5.89 -25.81
C SER A 4 -12.33 -5.05 -25.44
N PHE A 5 -13.28 -4.91 -26.34
CA PHE A 5 -14.56 -4.28 -26.07
C PHE A 5 -15.43 -5.21 -25.22
N CYS A 6 -15.77 -4.76 -24.02
CA CYS A 6 -16.69 -5.50 -23.15
C CYS A 6 -18.10 -5.54 -23.74
N PHE A 7 -18.50 -6.67 -24.30
CA PHE A 7 -19.86 -6.94 -24.84
C PHE A 7 -20.90 -7.26 -23.76
N SER A 8 -20.75 -6.78 -22.54
CA SER A 8 -21.78 -6.93 -21.49
C SER A 8 -22.37 -5.59 -21.04
N VAL A 9 -22.93 -4.84 -21.99
CA VAL A 9 -23.56 -3.52 -21.74
C VAL A 9 -24.94 -3.64 -21.05
N LYS A 10 -25.47 -4.83 -20.76
CA LYS A 10 -26.86 -5.00 -20.31
C LYS A 10 -27.12 -4.89 -18.80
N TYR A 11 -26.09 -4.74 -17.94
CA TYR A 11 -26.26 -4.66 -16.48
C TYR A 11 -25.40 -3.59 -15.79
N CYS A 12 -25.01 -2.56 -16.51
CA CYS A 12 -24.37 -1.40 -15.86
C CYS A 12 -25.48 -0.45 -15.41
N SER A 13 -25.72 -0.37 -14.10
CA SER A 13 -26.51 0.72 -13.53
C SER A 13 -25.89 2.07 -13.94
N GLN A 14 -26.70 3.07 -14.18
CA GLN A 14 -26.43 4.36 -14.84
C GLN A 14 -25.19 5.18 -14.42
N GLU A 15 -24.34 4.70 -13.50
CA GLU A 15 -23.13 5.37 -13.03
C GLU A 15 -21.81 4.65 -13.31
N CYS A 16 -21.81 3.43 -13.83
CA CYS A 16 -20.59 2.78 -14.30
C CYS A 16 -20.20 3.36 -15.65
N LYS A 17 -19.25 4.28 -15.66
CA LYS A 17 -18.50 4.59 -16.88
C LYS A 17 -17.87 3.30 -17.37
N CYS A 18 -18.21 2.87 -18.59
CA CYS A 18 -17.56 1.73 -19.24
C CYS A 18 -16.05 1.96 -19.19
N MET A 19 -15.36 1.21 -18.33
CA MET A 19 -13.90 1.28 -18.24
C MET A 19 -13.35 0.25 -19.21
N GLU A 20 -12.46 0.71 -20.08
CA GLU A 20 -11.71 -0.17 -20.94
C GLU A 20 -10.63 -0.86 -20.07
N PHE A 21 -10.51 -2.18 -20.23
CA PHE A 21 -9.51 -3.00 -19.54
C PHE A 21 -8.47 -3.43 -20.54
N TYR A 22 -7.24 -3.55 -20.05
CA TYR A 22 -6.17 -4.11 -20.84
C TYR A 22 -6.16 -5.63 -20.68
N ASP A 23 -6.21 -6.36 -21.77
CA ASP A 23 -6.19 -7.83 -21.77
C ASP A 23 -4.94 -8.41 -21.11
N HIS A 24 -3.81 -7.70 -21.20
CA HIS A 24 -2.55 -8.17 -20.65
C HIS A 24 -2.47 -8.14 -19.10
N SER A 25 -3.33 -7.34 -18.46
CA SER A 25 -3.32 -7.14 -17.00
C SER A 25 -4.61 -7.57 -16.31
N ARG A 26 -5.65 -7.92 -17.06
CA ARG A 26 -6.90 -8.37 -16.44
C ARG A 26 -6.72 -9.69 -15.69
N VAL A 27 -7.34 -9.81 -14.54
CA VAL A 27 -7.47 -11.09 -13.85
C VAL A 27 -8.46 -11.96 -14.61
N LYS A 28 -8.12 -13.23 -14.77
CA LYS A 28 -9.00 -14.26 -15.37
C LYS A 28 -9.38 -15.26 -14.30
N LEU A 29 -10.67 -15.63 -14.28
CA LEU A 29 -11.16 -16.70 -13.43
C LEU A 29 -10.98 -18.04 -14.16
N GLU A 30 -10.42 -19.03 -13.49
CA GLU A 30 -10.14 -20.34 -14.09
C GLU A 30 -11.30 -21.32 -13.86
N ASN A 31 -11.98 -21.22 -12.71
CA ASN A 31 -13.02 -22.16 -12.28
C ASN A 31 -14.42 -21.54 -12.31
N ALA A 32 -14.72 -20.74 -13.33
CA ALA A 32 -16.03 -20.16 -13.59
C ALA A 32 -16.45 -20.39 -15.04
N ASP A 33 -17.77 -20.38 -15.31
CA ASP A 33 -18.31 -20.49 -16.66
C ASP A 33 -17.88 -19.33 -17.58
N ASN A 34 -17.58 -18.18 -16.97
CA ASN A 34 -17.05 -16.99 -17.64
C ASN A 34 -15.79 -16.53 -16.92
N ASP A 35 -14.68 -16.39 -17.63
CA ASP A 35 -13.38 -15.97 -17.10
C ASP A 35 -13.32 -14.50 -16.70
N TYR A 36 -14.39 -13.73 -16.93
CA TYR A 36 -14.39 -12.28 -16.76
C TYR A 36 -14.68 -11.85 -15.33
N ILE A 37 -13.78 -11.00 -14.81
CA ILE A 37 -14.01 -10.17 -13.65
C ILE A 37 -13.39 -8.78 -13.90
N ASN A 38 -14.06 -7.71 -13.41
CA ASN A 38 -13.56 -6.35 -13.51
C ASN A 38 -12.41 -6.11 -12.51
N ALA A 39 -11.28 -6.70 -12.77
CA ALA A 39 -10.09 -6.65 -11.93
C ALA A 39 -8.81 -6.64 -12.77
N SER A 40 -7.81 -5.89 -12.32
CA SER A 40 -6.51 -5.79 -12.99
C SER A 40 -5.39 -6.06 -12.01
N LEU A 41 -4.44 -6.91 -12.38
CA LEU A 41 -3.19 -7.12 -11.66
C LEU A 41 -2.26 -5.94 -11.96
N VAL A 42 -1.90 -5.19 -10.93
CA VAL A 42 -0.99 -4.04 -11.00
C VAL A 42 0.26 -4.38 -10.21
N ALA A 43 1.35 -4.64 -10.90
CA ALA A 43 2.63 -5.00 -10.29
C ALA A 43 3.64 -3.88 -10.45
N VAL A 44 4.29 -3.48 -9.34
CA VAL A 44 5.38 -2.51 -9.31
C VAL A 44 6.61 -3.23 -8.78
N LYS A 45 7.38 -3.79 -9.70
CA LYS A 45 8.51 -4.69 -9.40
C LYS A 45 9.57 -4.04 -8.52
N GLU A 46 9.89 -2.78 -8.79
CA GLU A 46 10.89 -2.03 -8.04
C GLU A 46 10.52 -1.85 -6.56
N ALA A 47 9.23 -1.89 -6.24
CA ALA A 47 8.71 -1.78 -4.87
C ALA A 47 8.38 -3.14 -4.26
N GLU A 48 8.53 -4.23 -5.00
CA GLU A 48 8.08 -5.58 -4.61
C GLU A 48 6.60 -5.56 -4.16
N ARG A 49 5.76 -4.82 -4.91
CA ARG A 49 4.32 -4.68 -4.65
C ARG A 49 3.49 -5.19 -5.80
N ALA A 50 2.49 -5.95 -5.47
CA ALA A 50 1.46 -6.39 -6.40
C ALA A 50 0.08 -6.21 -5.77
N TYR A 51 -0.84 -5.64 -6.53
CA TYR A 51 -2.23 -5.41 -6.13
C TYR A 51 -3.17 -5.93 -7.20
N ILE A 52 -4.33 -6.40 -6.81
CA ILE A 52 -5.47 -6.54 -7.70
C ILE A 52 -6.40 -5.36 -7.45
N LEU A 53 -6.42 -4.40 -8.39
CA LEU A 53 -7.35 -3.27 -8.30
C LEU A 53 -8.64 -3.66 -9.01
N THR A 54 -9.75 -3.61 -8.28
CA THR A 54 -11.05 -4.09 -8.76
C THR A 54 -12.18 -3.15 -8.37
N GLN A 55 -13.31 -3.21 -9.09
CA GLN A 55 -14.54 -2.56 -8.65
C GLN A 55 -15.08 -3.24 -7.39
N GLY A 56 -15.91 -2.55 -6.62
CA GLY A 56 -16.73 -3.17 -5.60
C GLY A 56 -17.63 -4.24 -6.23
N PRO A 57 -17.75 -5.44 -5.66
CA PRO A 57 -18.57 -6.50 -6.22
C PRO A 57 -20.04 -6.10 -6.28
N LEU A 58 -20.72 -6.54 -7.33
CA LEU A 58 -22.16 -6.42 -7.49
C LEU A 58 -22.84 -7.64 -6.84
N ARG A 59 -24.14 -7.55 -6.56
CA ARG A 59 -24.88 -8.63 -5.89
C ARG A 59 -24.73 -9.98 -6.59
N ASN A 60 -24.66 -9.98 -7.93
CA ASN A 60 -24.49 -11.16 -8.76
C ASN A 60 -23.03 -11.52 -9.07
N THR A 61 -22.06 -10.82 -8.51
CA THR A 61 -20.62 -11.09 -8.73
C THR A 61 -19.84 -11.33 -7.44
N CYS A 62 -20.52 -11.40 -6.29
CA CYS A 62 -19.87 -11.67 -5.00
C CYS A 62 -19.17 -13.04 -5.00
N GLY A 63 -19.80 -14.07 -5.58
CA GLY A 63 -19.18 -15.40 -5.71
C GLY A 63 -17.92 -15.36 -6.58
N HIS A 64 -17.96 -14.68 -7.73
CA HIS A 64 -16.78 -14.48 -8.58
C HIS A 64 -15.68 -13.67 -7.90
N PHE A 65 -16.04 -12.70 -7.06
CA PHE A 65 -15.06 -11.93 -6.27
C PHE A 65 -14.31 -12.83 -5.29
N TRP A 66 -15.00 -13.69 -4.56
CA TRP A 66 -14.35 -14.63 -3.64
C TRP A 66 -13.57 -15.73 -4.35
N LEU A 67 -14.04 -16.18 -5.51
CA LEU A 67 -13.29 -17.09 -6.39
C LEU A 67 -11.96 -16.44 -6.82
N MET A 68 -11.98 -15.17 -7.24
CA MET A 68 -10.76 -14.41 -7.54
C MET A 68 -9.81 -14.34 -6.34
N VAL A 69 -10.31 -14.01 -5.15
CA VAL A 69 -9.49 -13.96 -3.92
C VAL A 69 -8.81 -15.31 -3.66
N TRP A 70 -9.55 -16.40 -3.87
CA TRP A 70 -9.04 -17.76 -3.71
C TRP A 70 -7.98 -18.13 -4.75
N GLU A 71 -8.27 -17.98 -6.03
CA GLU A 71 -7.38 -18.34 -7.13
C GLU A 71 -6.09 -17.54 -7.15
N GLN A 72 -6.17 -16.27 -6.76
CA GLN A 72 -5.01 -15.39 -6.68
C GLN A 72 -4.21 -15.52 -5.36
N CYS A 73 -4.61 -16.43 -4.46
CA CYS A 73 -3.97 -16.64 -3.15
C CYS A 73 -3.84 -15.34 -2.33
N SER A 74 -4.79 -14.43 -2.47
CA SER A 74 -4.78 -13.15 -1.77
C SER A 74 -5.00 -13.33 -0.27
N LYS A 75 -4.19 -12.69 0.57
CA LYS A 75 -4.32 -12.74 2.03
C LYS A 75 -5.21 -11.61 2.59
N ALA A 76 -5.38 -10.53 1.83
CA ALA A 76 -6.16 -9.37 2.26
C ALA A 76 -7.06 -8.81 1.17
N VAL A 77 -8.20 -8.29 1.63
CA VAL A 77 -9.12 -7.43 0.87
C VAL A 77 -9.15 -6.06 1.55
N ILE A 78 -8.88 -5.01 0.78
CA ILE A 78 -8.82 -3.61 1.24
C ILE A 78 -9.97 -2.86 0.59
N MET A 79 -10.97 -2.50 1.40
CA MET A 79 -12.17 -1.79 0.99
C MET A 79 -12.11 -0.32 1.38
N LEU A 80 -12.28 0.59 0.43
CA LEU A 80 -12.12 2.04 0.60
C LEU A 80 -13.41 2.84 0.42
N ASN A 81 -14.54 2.17 0.36
CA ASN A 81 -15.87 2.77 0.24
C ASN A 81 -16.82 2.19 1.28
N ARG A 82 -17.94 2.86 1.52
CA ARG A 82 -19.06 2.26 2.23
C ARG A 82 -19.99 1.55 1.24
N VAL A 83 -20.77 0.59 1.72
CA VAL A 83 -21.79 -0.09 0.89
C VAL A 83 -22.75 0.93 0.28
N ILE A 84 -23.21 1.89 1.08
CA ILE A 84 -24.07 2.98 0.64
C ILE A 84 -23.34 4.32 0.84
N GLU A 85 -23.24 5.11 -0.23
CA GLU A 85 -22.73 6.49 -0.23
C GLU A 85 -23.67 7.37 -1.06
N LYS A 86 -23.97 8.58 -0.58
CA LYS A 86 -24.90 9.52 -1.23
C LYS A 86 -26.27 8.89 -1.53
N GLY A 87 -26.73 7.98 -0.68
CA GLY A 87 -27.99 7.28 -0.87
C GLY A 87 -28.00 6.23 -1.97
N SER A 88 -26.85 5.93 -2.60
CA SER A 88 -26.71 4.93 -3.66
C SER A 88 -25.81 3.79 -3.20
N GLU A 89 -26.15 2.56 -3.59
CA GLU A 89 -25.32 1.38 -3.38
C GLU A 89 -24.04 1.47 -4.24
N LYS A 90 -22.87 1.37 -3.62
CA LYS A 90 -21.56 1.46 -4.27
C LYS A 90 -20.88 0.12 -4.45
N CYS A 91 -21.23 -0.85 -3.63
CA CYS A 91 -20.92 -2.26 -3.79
C CYS A 91 -21.95 -3.10 -3.00
N ALA A 92 -22.03 -4.38 -3.30
CA ALA A 92 -22.83 -5.31 -2.51
C ALA A 92 -22.18 -5.56 -1.14
N GLN A 93 -23.00 -5.97 -0.17
CA GLN A 93 -22.54 -6.59 1.06
C GLN A 93 -22.04 -8.01 0.70
N TYR A 94 -20.73 -8.22 0.65
CA TYR A 94 -20.13 -9.49 0.20
C TYR A 94 -19.44 -10.25 1.34
N TRP A 95 -19.46 -9.72 2.56
CA TRP A 95 -18.92 -10.34 3.77
C TRP A 95 -20.03 -10.49 4.82
N PRO A 96 -19.97 -11.50 5.69
CA PRO A 96 -20.94 -11.69 6.77
C PRO A 96 -20.82 -10.60 7.83
N THR A 97 -21.93 -10.34 8.52
CA THR A 97 -22.03 -9.40 9.65
C THR A 97 -22.01 -10.15 10.98
N SER A 98 -21.93 -9.39 12.09
CA SER A 98 -22.07 -9.96 13.44
C SER A 98 -23.45 -10.60 13.71
N GLU A 99 -24.47 -10.24 12.93
CA GLU A 99 -25.81 -10.82 13.01
C GLU A 99 -25.92 -12.13 12.18
N GLU A 100 -25.30 -12.15 11.00
CA GLU A 100 -25.22 -13.32 10.12
C GLU A 100 -23.76 -13.72 9.96
N LEU A 101 -23.27 -14.57 10.82
CA LEU A 101 -21.85 -14.94 10.90
C LEU A 101 -21.32 -15.70 9.69
N GLN A 102 -22.17 -16.05 8.72
CA GLN A 102 -21.82 -16.83 7.54
C GLN A 102 -22.61 -16.37 6.30
N MET A 103 -21.93 -16.31 5.16
CA MET A 103 -22.52 -16.14 3.83
C MET A 103 -22.06 -17.25 2.90
N SER A 104 -23.00 -17.78 2.07
CA SER A 104 -22.72 -18.85 1.11
C SER A 104 -22.92 -18.37 -0.31
N PHE A 105 -21.95 -18.64 -1.17
CA PHE A 105 -21.92 -18.31 -2.59
C PHE A 105 -21.95 -19.61 -3.40
N THR A 106 -23.16 -20.12 -3.63
CA THR A 106 -23.40 -21.45 -4.23
C THR A 106 -23.01 -21.53 -5.70
N ASP A 107 -23.03 -20.41 -6.40
CA ASP A 107 -22.61 -20.26 -7.79
C ASP A 107 -21.14 -20.63 -8.01
N THR A 108 -20.28 -20.31 -7.06
CA THR A 108 -18.83 -20.56 -7.14
C THR A 108 -18.35 -21.61 -6.13
N GLY A 109 -19.17 -21.96 -5.14
CA GLY A 109 -18.86 -22.97 -4.13
C GLY A 109 -17.99 -22.44 -2.99
N PHE A 110 -18.21 -21.19 -2.57
CA PHE A 110 -17.54 -20.60 -1.43
C PHE A 110 -18.46 -20.29 -0.27
N VAL A 111 -17.93 -20.45 0.93
CA VAL A 111 -18.55 -20.01 2.18
C VAL A 111 -17.59 -19.06 2.87
N VAL A 112 -18.10 -17.93 3.36
CA VAL A 112 -17.34 -16.93 4.11
C VAL A 112 -17.91 -16.86 5.51
N ARG A 113 -17.06 -16.97 6.54
CA ARG A 113 -17.44 -16.83 7.94
C ARG A 113 -16.71 -15.67 8.58
N LEU A 114 -17.38 -14.95 9.46
CA LEU A 114 -16.78 -13.92 10.29
C LEU A 114 -16.14 -14.57 11.53
N LEU A 115 -14.82 -14.50 11.65
CA LEU A 115 -14.10 -15.03 12.82
C LEU A 115 -13.91 -13.95 13.89
N SER A 116 -13.57 -12.72 13.48
CA SER A 116 -13.44 -11.58 14.38
C SER A 116 -13.68 -10.27 13.66
N GLU A 117 -14.12 -9.25 14.42
CA GLU A 117 -14.32 -7.89 13.96
C GLU A 117 -13.78 -6.93 15.01
N GLU A 118 -12.97 -5.97 14.59
CA GLU A 118 -12.39 -4.91 15.41
C GLU A 118 -12.69 -3.56 14.77
N ASP A 119 -13.52 -2.76 15.45
CA ASP A 119 -13.88 -1.43 15.03
C ASP A 119 -12.94 -0.38 15.60
N GLN A 120 -12.41 0.45 14.70
CA GLN A 120 -11.64 1.64 15.00
C GLN A 120 -12.42 2.89 14.56
N SER A 121 -11.98 4.08 14.99
CA SER A 121 -12.68 5.34 14.68
C SER A 121 -12.80 5.62 13.16
N HIS A 122 -11.89 5.10 12.34
CA HIS A 122 -11.83 5.39 10.91
C HIS A 122 -11.91 4.17 10.01
N TYR A 123 -11.78 2.96 10.56
CA TYR A 123 -11.79 1.72 9.81
C TYR A 123 -12.18 0.54 10.71
N THR A 124 -12.61 -0.53 10.07
CA THR A 124 -12.90 -1.82 10.72
C THR A 124 -11.97 -2.88 10.14
N ILE A 125 -11.43 -3.73 10.99
CA ILE A 125 -10.64 -4.90 10.58
C ILE A 125 -11.45 -6.16 10.89
N ARG A 126 -11.61 -7.03 9.89
CA ARG A 126 -12.26 -8.33 10.06
C ARG A 126 -11.30 -9.45 9.69
N VAL A 127 -11.33 -10.52 10.45
CA VAL A 127 -10.74 -11.79 10.04
C VAL A 127 -11.87 -12.67 9.53
N LEU A 128 -11.78 -13.05 8.28
CA LEU A 128 -12.77 -13.88 7.60
C LEU A 128 -12.16 -15.25 7.28
N GLU A 129 -12.92 -16.31 7.47
CA GLU A 129 -12.60 -17.63 6.94
C GLU A 129 -13.26 -17.78 5.57
N LEU A 130 -12.47 -18.06 4.55
CA LEU A 130 -12.94 -18.39 3.20
C LEU A 130 -12.76 -19.89 2.96
N GLU A 131 -13.88 -20.62 2.89
CA GLU A 131 -13.91 -22.06 2.65
C GLU A 131 -14.30 -22.35 1.20
N ASN A 132 -13.53 -23.19 0.53
CA ASN A 132 -13.89 -23.81 -0.73
C ASN A 132 -14.68 -25.10 -0.43
N THR A 133 -15.98 -25.08 -0.64
CA THR A 133 -16.87 -26.21 -0.32
C THR A 133 -16.64 -27.45 -1.19
N LYS A 134 -15.95 -27.31 -2.34
CA LYS A 134 -15.62 -28.42 -3.25
C LYS A 134 -14.41 -29.22 -2.74
N THR A 135 -13.45 -28.55 -2.09
CA THR A 135 -12.23 -29.18 -1.59
C THR A 135 -12.23 -29.35 -0.07
N GLY A 136 -13.05 -28.61 0.66
CA GLY A 136 -13.06 -28.55 2.11
C GLY A 136 -11.91 -27.73 2.70
N GLU A 137 -11.10 -27.06 1.87
CA GLU A 137 -10.00 -26.22 2.33
C GLU A 137 -10.51 -24.85 2.78
N SER A 138 -9.92 -24.32 3.84
CA SER A 138 -10.21 -22.98 4.37
C SER A 138 -8.96 -22.12 4.42
N ARG A 139 -9.14 -20.80 4.25
CA ARG A 139 -8.08 -19.79 4.37
C ARG A 139 -8.59 -18.59 5.16
N GLU A 140 -7.75 -18.05 6.00
CA GLU A 140 -8.01 -16.77 6.67
C GLU A 140 -7.67 -15.61 5.74
N ILE A 141 -8.62 -14.69 5.59
CA ILE A 141 -8.51 -13.47 4.81
C ILE A 141 -8.72 -12.27 5.72
N TYR A 142 -7.80 -11.33 5.72
CA TYR A 142 -7.99 -10.04 6.38
C TYR A 142 -8.86 -9.12 5.53
N HIS A 143 -9.89 -8.55 6.12
CA HIS A 143 -10.75 -7.56 5.47
C HIS A 143 -10.55 -6.21 6.16
N PHE A 144 -9.80 -5.32 5.52
CA PHE A 144 -9.54 -3.96 5.99
C PHE A 144 -10.54 -3.01 5.34
N HIS A 145 -11.42 -2.42 6.13
CA HIS A 145 -12.48 -1.55 5.62
C HIS A 145 -12.32 -0.13 6.14
N TYR A 146 -11.88 0.79 5.29
CA TYR A 146 -11.80 2.22 5.61
C TYR A 146 -13.19 2.86 5.49
N THR A 147 -13.80 3.25 6.61
CA THR A 147 -15.22 3.62 6.71
C THR A 147 -15.49 5.12 6.64
N THR A 148 -14.47 5.98 6.81
CA THR A 148 -14.62 7.43 6.94
C THR A 148 -14.14 8.23 5.73
N TRP A 149 -13.96 7.61 4.56
CA TRP A 149 -13.74 8.37 3.33
C TRP A 149 -14.98 9.23 3.04
N PRO A 150 -14.82 10.57 2.87
CA PRO A 150 -15.98 11.44 2.68
C PRO A 150 -16.69 11.12 1.34
N ASP A 151 -18.00 11.37 1.29
CA ASP A 151 -18.80 11.15 0.08
C ASP A 151 -18.37 12.02 -1.10
N PHE A 152 -17.76 13.16 -0.80
CA PHE A 152 -17.18 14.11 -1.77
C PHE A 152 -15.71 14.36 -1.45
N GLY A 153 -14.89 14.44 -2.48
CA GLY A 153 -13.49 14.82 -2.35
C GLY A 153 -12.61 13.74 -1.69
N VAL A 154 -11.75 14.18 -0.82
CA VAL A 154 -10.74 13.39 -0.09
C VAL A 154 -10.76 13.78 1.39
N PRO A 155 -10.19 12.97 2.29
CA PRO A 155 -10.03 13.36 3.69
C PRO A 155 -9.23 14.68 3.82
N GLU A 156 -9.59 15.51 4.79
CA GLU A 156 -8.91 16.80 5.05
C GLU A 156 -7.44 16.59 5.43
N SER A 157 -7.16 15.53 6.18
CA SER A 157 -5.81 15.16 6.63
C SER A 157 -5.48 13.74 6.22
N PRO A 158 -4.23 13.46 5.83
CA PRO A 158 -3.80 12.10 5.53
C PRO A 158 -3.63 11.20 6.76
N ALA A 159 -3.70 11.74 7.99
CA ALA A 159 -3.35 11.02 9.20
C ALA A 159 -4.15 9.71 9.40
N SER A 160 -5.49 9.76 9.28
CA SER A 160 -6.35 8.58 9.43
C SER A 160 -6.12 7.54 8.33
N PHE A 161 -5.89 8.02 7.10
CA PHE A 161 -5.58 7.17 5.96
C PHE A 161 -4.21 6.49 6.13
N LEU A 162 -3.19 7.21 6.60
CA LEU A 162 -1.87 6.66 6.88
C LEU A 162 -1.90 5.65 8.02
N ASN A 163 -2.65 5.94 9.09
CA ASN A 163 -2.85 4.99 10.17
C ASN A 163 -3.46 3.67 9.65
N PHE A 164 -4.48 3.77 8.82
CA PHE A 164 -5.07 2.62 8.14
C PHE A 164 -4.05 1.87 7.26
N LEU A 165 -3.31 2.58 6.41
CA LEU A 165 -2.30 1.98 5.54
C LEU A 165 -1.21 1.25 6.34
N PHE A 166 -0.72 1.86 7.42
CA PHE A 166 0.29 1.21 8.27
C PHE A 166 -0.28 -0.02 8.97
N LYS A 167 -1.55 -0.01 9.34
CA LYS A 167 -2.23 -1.18 9.91
C LYS A 167 -2.31 -2.34 8.90
N VAL A 168 -2.59 -2.04 7.63
CA VAL A 168 -2.52 -3.05 6.55
C VAL A 168 -1.09 -3.59 6.40
N ARG A 169 -0.08 -2.73 6.47
CA ARG A 169 1.34 -3.15 6.38
C ARG A 169 1.78 -4.03 7.55
N GLU A 170 1.35 -3.70 8.77
CA GLU A 170 1.64 -4.46 9.99
C GLU A 170 1.14 -5.90 9.91
N SER A 171 0.07 -6.16 9.19
CA SER A 171 -0.45 -7.53 9.00
C SER A 171 0.44 -8.43 8.13
N GLY A 172 1.44 -7.87 7.45
CA GLY A 172 2.26 -8.61 6.48
C GLY A 172 1.57 -8.94 5.15
N SER A 173 0.26 -8.70 5.02
CA SER A 173 -0.54 -9.12 3.86
C SER A 173 -0.10 -8.54 2.51
N LEU A 174 0.71 -7.49 2.51
CA LEU A 174 1.29 -6.88 1.30
C LEU A 174 2.65 -7.49 0.94
N GLY A 175 3.11 -8.49 1.68
CA GLY A 175 4.40 -9.16 1.47
C GLY A 175 4.39 -10.09 0.25
N PRO A 176 5.58 -10.41 -0.29
CA PRO A 176 5.73 -11.25 -1.47
C PRO A 176 5.41 -12.72 -1.22
N GLU A 177 5.27 -13.14 0.03
CA GLU A 177 4.91 -14.51 0.44
C GLU A 177 3.45 -14.86 0.16
N TYR A 178 2.60 -13.85 -0.06
CA TYR A 178 1.20 -14.00 -0.42
C TYR A 178 0.93 -13.56 -1.86
N GLY A 179 -0.20 -13.98 -2.39
CA GLY A 179 -0.71 -13.43 -3.63
C GLY A 179 -1.07 -11.93 -3.52
N PRO A 180 -1.32 -11.25 -4.65
CA PRO A 180 -1.60 -9.82 -4.66
C PRO A 180 -2.79 -9.47 -3.78
N SER A 181 -2.65 -8.45 -2.93
CA SER A 181 -3.77 -7.95 -2.12
C SER A 181 -4.84 -7.30 -2.99
N VAL A 182 -6.11 -7.65 -2.73
CA VAL A 182 -7.26 -7.09 -3.46
C VAL A 182 -7.63 -5.74 -2.87
N VAL A 183 -7.63 -4.69 -3.71
CA VAL A 183 -7.99 -3.32 -3.31
C VAL A 183 -9.16 -2.84 -4.14
N HIS A 184 -10.25 -2.47 -3.49
CA HIS A 184 -11.40 -1.94 -4.18
C HIS A 184 -11.99 -0.68 -3.54
N CYS A 185 -12.71 0.07 -4.35
CA CYS A 185 -13.67 1.07 -3.97
C CYS A 185 -14.95 0.84 -4.79
N SER A 186 -15.68 1.86 -5.21
CA SER A 186 -16.83 1.64 -6.09
C SER A 186 -16.40 1.19 -7.50
N ALA A 187 -15.55 1.97 -8.18
CA ALA A 187 -15.06 1.67 -9.54
C ALA A 187 -13.65 1.01 -9.57
N GLY A 188 -12.94 1.00 -8.45
CA GLY A 188 -11.60 0.42 -8.36
C GLY A 188 -10.49 1.22 -9.05
N ILE A 189 -10.61 2.55 -9.13
CA ILE A 189 -9.63 3.41 -9.81
C ILE A 189 -9.22 4.66 -9.02
N GLY A 190 -10.17 5.34 -8.35
CA GLY A 190 -9.88 6.57 -7.61
C GLY A 190 -9.19 6.29 -6.27
N ARG A 191 -9.98 5.92 -5.26
CA ARG A 191 -9.50 5.60 -3.90
C ARG A 191 -8.54 4.40 -3.91
N SER A 192 -8.84 3.38 -4.71
CA SER A 192 -7.98 2.21 -4.89
C SER A 192 -6.63 2.59 -5.49
N GLY A 193 -6.63 3.46 -6.51
CA GLY A 193 -5.40 4.01 -7.09
C GLY A 193 -4.61 4.85 -6.09
N THR A 194 -5.30 5.64 -5.24
CA THR A 194 -4.67 6.42 -4.17
C THR A 194 -3.96 5.50 -3.17
N PHE A 195 -4.63 4.44 -2.70
CA PHE A 195 -4.03 3.49 -1.76
C PHE A 195 -2.78 2.83 -2.34
N ALA A 196 -2.89 2.23 -3.52
CA ALA A 196 -1.78 1.52 -4.15
C ALA A 196 -0.61 2.45 -4.48
N LEU A 197 -0.89 3.67 -4.97
CA LEU A 197 0.14 4.67 -5.27
C LEU A 197 0.88 5.13 -4.02
N VAL A 198 0.16 5.44 -2.93
CA VAL A 198 0.77 5.91 -1.69
C VAL A 198 1.58 4.80 -1.05
N ASP A 199 1.06 3.58 -0.96
CA ASP A 199 1.80 2.44 -0.44
C ASP A 199 3.10 2.21 -1.22
N THR A 200 3.02 2.11 -2.54
CA THR A 200 4.19 1.91 -3.40
C THR A 200 5.26 2.99 -3.22
N CYS A 201 4.86 4.27 -3.21
CA CYS A 201 5.80 5.39 -3.07
C CYS A 201 6.40 5.50 -1.67
N LEU A 202 5.77 4.94 -0.65
CA LEU A 202 6.31 4.87 0.72
C LEU A 202 7.26 3.67 0.93
N VAL A 203 7.24 2.66 0.07
CA VAL A 203 8.22 1.56 0.09
C VAL A 203 9.56 2.03 -0.48
N LEU A 204 9.50 2.70 -1.62
CA LEU A 204 10.67 3.24 -2.30
C LEU A 204 10.48 4.73 -2.57
N PRO A 205 11.51 5.57 -2.36
CA PRO A 205 11.47 6.98 -2.72
C PRO A 205 11.55 7.15 -4.25
N ILE A 206 10.45 6.82 -4.95
CA ILE A 206 10.34 6.84 -6.40
C ILE A 206 9.63 8.12 -6.87
N ASN A 207 9.81 8.47 -8.14
CA ASN A 207 9.10 9.57 -8.80
C ASN A 207 7.60 9.22 -8.92
N LEU A 208 6.75 9.82 -8.05
CA LEU A 208 5.31 9.55 -8.02
C LEU A 208 4.63 9.65 -9.40
N PRO A 209 4.86 10.71 -10.24
CA PRO A 209 4.29 10.77 -11.58
C PRO A 209 4.65 9.57 -12.45
N LYS A 210 5.89 9.10 -12.37
CA LYS A 210 6.32 7.91 -13.12
C LYS A 210 5.58 6.67 -12.63
N VAL A 211 5.55 6.43 -11.32
CA VAL A 211 4.83 5.28 -10.74
C VAL A 211 3.37 5.29 -11.15
N LEU A 212 2.70 6.44 -11.09
CA LEU A 212 1.30 6.55 -11.51
C LEU A 212 1.10 6.23 -12.99
N LEU A 213 1.99 6.70 -13.85
CA LEU A 213 1.91 6.40 -15.29
C LEU A 213 2.15 4.91 -15.55
N ASP A 214 3.16 4.34 -14.92
CA ASP A 214 3.46 2.90 -15.01
C ASP A 214 2.27 2.05 -14.51
N MET A 215 1.64 2.41 -13.38
CA MET A 215 0.44 1.74 -12.87
C MET A 215 -0.76 1.87 -13.82
N ARG A 216 -0.89 2.99 -14.53
CA ARG A 216 -1.95 3.23 -15.53
C ARG A 216 -1.82 2.37 -16.78
N GLU A 217 -0.65 1.78 -17.04
CA GLU A 217 -0.47 0.77 -18.08
C GLU A 217 -1.17 -0.55 -17.75
N TYR A 218 -1.46 -0.81 -16.47
CA TYR A 218 -2.18 -2.01 -16.02
C TYR A 218 -3.66 -1.77 -15.79
N ARG A 219 -4.04 -0.59 -15.27
CA ARG A 219 -5.45 -0.23 -15.07
C ARG A 219 -5.66 1.25 -15.42
N MET A 220 -6.53 1.48 -16.39
CA MET A 220 -6.84 2.80 -16.90
C MET A 220 -7.46 3.70 -15.82
N GLY A 221 -7.15 4.99 -15.88
CA GLY A 221 -7.85 6.03 -15.11
C GLY A 221 -7.56 6.04 -13.61
N LEU A 222 -6.50 5.38 -13.15
CA LEU A 222 -6.09 5.46 -11.74
C LEU A 222 -5.87 6.91 -11.32
N ILE A 223 -6.38 7.29 -10.15
CA ILE A 223 -6.48 8.68 -9.66
C ILE A 223 -7.41 9.50 -10.55
N GLN A 224 -8.67 9.61 -10.15
CA GLN A 224 -9.74 10.20 -10.96
C GLN A 224 -9.81 11.72 -10.89
N THR A 225 -9.33 12.33 -9.79
CA THR A 225 -9.49 13.77 -9.55
C THR A 225 -8.17 14.41 -9.16
N PRO A 226 -8.00 15.72 -9.44
CA PRO A 226 -6.85 16.48 -8.95
C PRO A 226 -6.69 16.44 -7.42
N ASP A 227 -7.81 16.40 -6.68
CA ASP A 227 -7.79 16.33 -5.22
C ASP A 227 -7.23 15.00 -4.73
N GLN A 228 -7.56 13.87 -5.39
CA GLN A 228 -6.95 12.57 -5.10
C GLN A 228 -5.44 12.57 -5.36
N LEU A 229 -5.01 13.22 -6.44
CA LEU A 229 -3.58 13.34 -6.74
C LEU A 229 -2.86 14.19 -5.69
N ARG A 230 -3.44 15.35 -5.31
CA ARG A 230 -2.93 16.20 -4.23
C ARG A 230 -2.86 15.44 -2.91
N PHE A 231 -3.92 14.73 -2.56
CA PHE A 231 -3.99 13.90 -1.37
C PHE A 231 -2.91 12.81 -1.34
N SER A 232 -2.64 12.18 -2.50
CA SER A 232 -1.56 11.19 -2.62
C SER A 232 -0.19 11.82 -2.32
N TYR A 233 0.10 13.01 -2.84
CA TYR A 233 1.33 13.74 -2.51
C TYR A 233 1.43 14.07 -1.02
N MET A 234 0.35 14.58 -0.44
CA MET A 234 0.30 14.91 1.00
C MET A 234 0.54 13.67 1.85
N SER A 235 -0.13 12.57 1.52
CA SER A 235 0.00 11.29 2.25
C SER A 235 1.42 10.72 2.16
N ILE A 236 2.07 10.80 1.01
CA ILE A 236 3.45 10.33 0.85
C ILE A 236 4.43 11.20 1.65
N ILE A 237 4.27 12.53 1.61
CA ILE A 237 5.14 13.44 2.37
C ILE A 237 5.00 13.18 3.87
N GLU A 238 3.78 13.08 4.36
CA GLU A 238 3.49 12.87 5.79
C GLU A 238 3.90 11.47 6.25
N GLY A 239 3.57 10.44 5.45
CA GLY A 239 3.95 9.06 5.73
C GLY A 239 5.47 8.85 5.74
N ALA A 240 6.21 9.50 4.83
CA ALA A 240 7.67 9.46 4.83
C ALA A 240 8.27 10.09 6.09
N LYS A 241 7.70 11.20 6.59
CA LYS A 241 8.13 11.80 7.86
C LYS A 241 7.91 10.86 9.03
N LEU A 242 6.73 10.21 9.10
CA LEU A 242 6.43 9.25 10.16
C LEU A 242 7.43 8.08 10.13
N ILE A 243 7.69 7.48 8.97
CA ILE A 243 8.65 6.38 8.82
C ILE A 243 10.05 6.81 9.28
N LEU A 244 10.52 8.00 8.90
CA LEU A 244 11.83 8.52 9.31
C LEU A 244 11.90 8.76 10.82
N THR A 245 10.83 9.30 11.42
CA THR A 245 10.76 9.55 12.87
C THR A 245 10.79 8.23 13.63
N TYR A 246 9.99 7.23 13.26
CA TYR A 246 10.01 5.92 13.91
C TYR A 246 11.35 5.20 13.76
N SER A 247 11.99 5.29 12.60
CA SER A 247 13.32 4.72 12.38
C SER A 247 14.38 5.40 13.25
N SER A 248 14.27 6.72 13.47
CA SER A 248 15.19 7.46 14.35
C SER A 248 14.99 7.09 15.81
N ILE A 249 13.74 6.96 16.28
CA ILE A 249 13.41 6.54 17.64
C ILE A 249 13.87 5.10 17.91
N GLY A 250 13.70 4.20 16.95
CA GLY A 250 14.18 2.81 17.04
C GLY A 250 15.69 2.73 17.20
N LEU A 251 16.45 3.57 16.48
CA LEU A 251 17.90 3.65 16.64
C LEU A 251 18.33 4.15 18.04
N PHE A 252 17.64 5.15 18.58
CA PHE A 252 17.91 5.64 19.95
C PHE A 252 17.56 4.60 21.00
N ARG A 253 16.61 3.71 20.73
CA ARG A 253 16.21 2.67 21.69
C ARG A 253 17.17 1.50 21.68
N GLU A 254 17.69 1.10 20.52
CA GLU A 254 18.75 0.09 20.43
C GLU A 254 20.06 0.56 21.08
N ASP A 255 20.43 1.84 20.91
CA ASP A 255 21.60 2.43 21.55
C ASP A 255 21.43 2.52 23.09
N LEU A 256 20.22 2.84 23.59
CA LEU A 256 19.90 2.89 25.02
C LEU A 256 19.82 1.48 25.66
N GLU A 257 19.35 0.47 24.96
CA GLU A 257 19.31 -0.92 25.45
C GLU A 257 20.70 -1.56 25.47
N SER A 258 21.61 -1.15 24.56
CA SER A 258 23.02 -1.58 24.58
C SER A 258 23.80 -0.99 25.74
N ASP A 259 23.48 0.25 26.17
CA ASP A 259 24.11 0.91 27.29
C ASP A 259 23.56 0.48 28.67
N LEU A 260 22.38 -0.19 28.68
CA LEU A 260 21.73 -0.69 29.90
C LEU A 260 22.06 -2.15 30.23
N GLN A 261 22.85 -2.86 29.44
CA GLN A 261 23.34 -4.17 29.83
C GLN A 261 24.30 -4.05 31.02
N PRO A 262 23.99 -4.60 32.20
CA PRO A 262 24.90 -4.60 33.31
C PRO A 262 26.18 -5.37 32.95
N PRO A 263 27.35 -4.91 33.34
CA PRO A 263 28.60 -5.57 33.03
C PRO A 263 28.53 -7.03 33.54
N THR A 264 28.83 -7.94 32.65
CA THR A 264 28.91 -9.38 32.98
C THR A 264 29.89 -9.59 34.11
N PRO A 265 29.50 -10.21 35.23
CA PRO A 265 30.40 -10.48 36.33
C PRO A 265 31.56 -11.36 35.86
N PRO A 266 32.81 -11.10 36.34
CA PRO A 266 33.98 -11.90 35.96
C PRO A 266 33.76 -13.36 36.33
N PRO A 267 34.29 -14.34 35.57
CA PRO A 267 34.10 -15.76 35.86
C PRO A 267 34.70 -16.11 37.20
N ARG A 268 33.92 -16.73 38.08
CA ARG A 268 34.37 -17.22 39.39
C ARG A 268 35.44 -18.30 39.18
N PRO A 269 36.58 -18.26 39.92
CA PRO A 269 37.50 -19.36 39.87
C PRO A 269 36.89 -20.63 40.48
N HIS A 270 36.97 -21.72 39.78
CA HIS A 270 36.60 -23.03 40.28
C HIS A 270 37.54 -23.48 41.39
N LEU A 271 37.08 -23.51 42.63
CA LEU A 271 37.72 -24.21 43.73
C LEU A 271 37.42 -25.73 43.61
N ASN A 272 38.38 -26.48 43.10
CA ASN A 272 38.41 -27.91 43.33
C ASN A 272 39.53 -28.25 44.27
N ALA A 273 39.13 -28.65 45.50
CA ALA A 273 40.01 -29.25 46.47
C ALA A 273 40.26 -30.74 46.14
N SER A 274 41.50 -31.11 45.97
CA SER A 274 42.02 -32.44 46.45
C SER A 274 43.52 -32.49 46.23
N ARG A 275 44.26 -32.58 47.30
CA ARG A 275 45.71 -32.96 47.42
C ARG A 275 45.79 -34.48 47.50
N PRO A 276 46.96 -35.21 47.42
CA PRO A 276 48.30 -34.78 47.70
C PRO A 276 49.48 -35.41 46.86
N ASN A 277 50.68 -34.89 47.11
CA ASN A 277 52.03 -35.46 47.10
C ASN A 277 52.87 -35.52 45.82
N GLY A 278 53.77 -34.68 45.66
CA GLY A 278 55.15 -34.41 45.56
C GLY A 278 56.11 -35.32 44.69
N PRO A 279 57.39 -35.05 44.45
CA PRO A 279 58.08 -33.76 44.35
C PRO A 279 58.98 -33.60 43.08
N CYS A 280 59.50 -32.37 42.85
CA CYS A 280 60.78 -32.00 42.19
C CYS A 280 61.03 -32.25 40.69
N LEU A 281 61.27 -31.17 39.96
CA LEU A 281 62.56 -30.75 39.36
C LEU A 281 62.30 -29.71 38.24
N GLU A 282 62.89 -28.55 38.41
CA GLU A 282 63.23 -27.64 37.33
C GLU A 282 64.42 -28.19 36.52
N PRO A 283 64.79 -27.70 35.32
CA PRO A 283 64.94 -26.29 34.93
C PRO A 283 64.60 -25.92 33.45
N GLN A 284 64.61 -24.62 33.20
CA GLN A 284 64.63 -23.80 32.00
C GLN A 284 65.56 -24.20 30.83
N PRO A 285 65.71 -23.40 29.71
CA PRO A 285 64.76 -22.70 28.83
C PRO A 285 64.98 -22.98 27.33
N SER A 286 64.05 -22.62 26.42
CA SER A 286 64.45 -22.12 25.07
C SER A 286 63.27 -21.54 24.26
N THR A 287 63.37 -20.30 23.93
CA THR A 287 63.14 -19.58 22.68
C THR A 287 62.25 -20.19 21.58
N GLY A 288 61.31 -19.38 21.08
CA GLY A 288 60.79 -19.57 19.75
C GLY A 288 59.50 -18.78 19.50
N ASP A 289 59.65 -17.68 18.77
CA ASP A 289 58.63 -16.79 18.19
C ASP A 289 57.43 -17.51 17.59
N HIS A 290 56.24 -16.96 17.83
CA HIS A 290 55.22 -16.68 16.81
C HIS A 290 54.20 -15.65 17.27
N LEU A 291 54.50 -14.39 16.95
CA LEU A 291 53.53 -13.30 16.84
C LEU A 291 52.82 -13.44 15.51
N SER A 292 51.58 -13.01 15.51
CA SER A 292 50.77 -12.63 14.35
C SER A 292 49.62 -13.57 14.03
N SER A 293 48.40 -13.16 14.42
CA SER A 293 47.20 -13.06 13.59
C SER A 293 45.91 -12.96 14.43
N ARG A 294 45.77 -11.90 15.23
CA ARG A 294 44.45 -11.55 15.85
C ARG A 294 44.04 -10.08 15.75
N ASP A 295 44.84 -9.22 15.12
CA ASP A 295 44.48 -7.78 14.98
C ASP A 295 43.80 -7.41 13.66
N SER A 296 43.75 -8.31 12.64
CA SER A 296 43.13 -8.00 11.35
C SER A 296 41.63 -8.14 11.35
N ASP A 297 41.00 -8.99 12.18
CA ASP A 297 39.54 -9.20 12.16
C ASP A 297 38.78 -8.10 12.91
N CYS A 298 39.37 -7.46 13.93
CA CYS A 298 38.75 -6.35 14.63
C CYS A 298 38.67 -5.06 13.77
N HIS A 299 39.72 -4.82 12.95
CA HIS A 299 39.75 -3.63 12.08
C HIS A 299 38.72 -3.76 10.92
N ASN A 300 38.54 -4.95 10.36
CA ASN A 300 37.57 -5.18 9.30
C ASN A 300 36.11 -5.09 9.78
N MET A 301 35.80 -5.48 11.01
CA MET A 301 34.47 -5.31 11.59
C MET A 301 34.15 -3.84 11.88
N ALA A 302 35.10 -3.06 12.36
CA ALA A 302 34.93 -1.63 12.63
C ALA A 302 34.76 -0.84 11.31
N GLU A 303 35.56 -1.10 10.29
CA GLU A 303 35.40 -0.44 8.98
C GLU A 303 34.09 -0.80 8.28
N ASN A 304 33.67 -2.07 8.34
CA ASN A 304 32.37 -2.47 7.80
C ASN A 304 31.17 -1.84 8.52
N SER A 305 31.27 -1.62 9.83
CA SER A 305 30.22 -0.94 10.60
C SER A 305 30.14 0.55 10.25
N VAL A 306 31.27 1.22 10.06
CA VAL A 306 31.37 2.62 9.64
C VAL A 306 30.87 2.81 8.20
N LEU A 307 31.19 1.91 7.29
CA LEU A 307 30.70 1.92 5.91
C LEU A 307 29.18 1.70 5.85
N ARG A 308 28.62 0.77 6.63
CA ARG A 308 27.17 0.57 6.74
C ARG A 308 26.47 1.81 7.33
N LYS A 309 27.08 2.47 8.31
CA LYS A 309 26.55 3.69 8.92
C LYS A 309 26.52 4.85 7.91
N ARG A 310 27.61 5.07 7.16
CA ARG A 310 27.68 6.10 6.10
C ARG A 310 26.67 5.84 4.98
N HIS A 311 26.56 4.61 4.50
CA HIS A 311 25.57 4.25 3.45
C HIS A 311 24.12 4.45 3.91
N ARG A 312 23.85 4.23 5.19
CA ARG A 312 22.54 4.48 5.80
C ARG A 312 22.25 5.99 5.93
N GLU A 313 23.23 6.77 6.36
CA GLU A 313 23.11 8.24 6.46
C GLU A 313 22.89 8.88 5.08
N GLU A 314 23.60 8.43 4.05
CA GLU A 314 23.39 8.87 2.66
C GLU A 314 21.99 8.53 2.15
N ARG A 315 21.45 7.35 2.47
CA ARG A 315 20.08 6.97 2.13
C ARG A 315 19.05 7.84 2.84
N ILE A 316 19.24 8.13 4.12
CA ILE A 316 18.35 9.01 4.89
C ILE A 316 18.40 10.44 4.34
N ALA A 317 19.59 10.98 4.08
CA ALA A 317 19.77 12.29 3.49
C ALA A 317 19.14 12.39 2.09
N GLY A 318 19.32 11.38 1.25
CA GLY A 318 18.69 11.28 -0.07
C GLY A 318 17.16 11.25 0.00
N THR A 319 16.59 10.54 0.98
CA THR A 319 15.14 10.50 1.21
C THR A 319 14.62 11.85 1.69
N ALA A 320 15.28 12.50 2.63
CA ALA A 320 14.92 13.82 3.13
C ALA A 320 14.94 14.87 2.01
N GLN A 321 15.95 14.83 1.14
CA GLN A 321 16.05 15.73 -0.01
C GLN A 321 14.90 15.52 -1.01
N LYS A 322 14.50 14.27 -1.28
CA LYS A 322 13.35 13.96 -2.15
C LYS A 322 12.03 14.45 -1.57
N VAL A 323 11.83 14.26 -0.26
CA VAL A 323 10.65 14.79 0.45
C VAL A 323 10.58 16.31 0.32
N GLN A 324 11.70 17.00 0.47
CA GLN A 324 11.79 18.46 0.32
C GLN A 324 11.46 18.91 -1.11
N GLN A 325 11.95 18.20 -2.12
CA GLN A 325 11.61 18.45 -3.52
C GLN A 325 10.11 18.24 -3.81
N MET A 326 9.51 17.17 -3.26
CA MET A 326 8.07 16.93 -3.39
C MET A 326 7.26 18.06 -2.73
N LYS A 327 7.66 18.50 -1.55
CA LYS A 327 7.02 19.64 -0.86
C LYS A 327 7.09 20.93 -1.67
N GLN A 328 8.25 21.21 -2.29
CA GLN A 328 8.39 22.38 -3.16
C GLN A 328 7.46 22.30 -4.38
N LYS A 329 7.42 21.13 -5.05
CA LYS A 329 6.51 20.91 -6.20
C LYS A 329 5.04 21.06 -5.82
N LEU A 330 4.65 20.61 -4.62
CA LEU A 330 3.29 20.79 -4.13
C LEU A 330 2.97 22.29 -3.94
N THR A 331 3.85 23.03 -3.28
CA THR A 331 3.69 24.48 -3.06
C THR A 331 3.63 25.28 -4.38
N GLU A 332 4.44 24.89 -5.38
CA GLU A 332 4.38 25.50 -6.71
C GLU A 332 3.05 25.19 -7.43
N SER A 333 2.55 23.96 -7.29
CA SER A 333 1.26 23.57 -7.85
C SER A 333 0.11 24.34 -7.21
N GLU A 334 0.15 24.54 -5.88
CA GLU A 334 -0.82 25.34 -5.14
C GLU A 334 -0.84 26.79 -5.62
N LYS A 335 0.33 27.42 -5.74
CA LYS A 335 0.44 28.78 -6.29
C LYS A 335 -0.09 28.91 -7.71
N LYS A 336 0.13 27.89 -8.57
CA LYS A 336 -0.43 27.86 -9.93
C LYS A 336 -1.95 27.74 -9.91
N GLN A 337 -2.49 26.92 -9.03
CA GLN A 337 -3.95 26.73 -8.89
C GLN A 337 -4.64 27.97 -8.36
N GLU A 338 -4.06 28.67 -7.36
CA GLU A 338 -4.57 29.96 -6.86
C GLU A 338 -4.59 31.01 -7.97
N LYS A 339 -3.49 31.13 -8.72
CA LYS A 339 -3.45 32.03 -9.89
C LYS A 339 -4.52 31.66 -10.91
N TRP A 340 -4.71 30.36 -11.20
CA TRP A 340 -5.71 29.93 -12.18
C TRP A 340 -7.14 30.20 -11.69
N GLN A 341 -7.44 29.98 -10.41
CA GLN A 341 -8.73 30.33 -9.81
C GLN A 341 -9.00 31.83 -9.87
N TYR A 342 -7.99 32.67 -9.64
CA TYR A 342 -8.11 34.12 -9.76
C TYR A 342 -8.42 34.57 -11.18
N TRP A 343 -7.77 33.99 -12.20
CA TRP A 343 -7.94 34.38 -13.61
C TRP A 343 -9.13 33.71 -14.30
N ARG A 344 -9.65 32.61 -13.76
CA ARG A 344 -10.77 31.84 -14.34
C ARG A 344 -12.02 32.71 -14.62
N PRO A 345 -12.53 33.54 -13.69
CA PRO A 345 -13.71 34.35 -13.97
C PRO A 345 -13.44 35.41 -15.05
N VAL A 346 -12.23 35.98 -15.11
CA VAL A 346 -11.82 36.93 -16.14
C VAL A 346 -11.79 36.28 -17.51
N LEU A 347 -11.19 35.08 -17.63
CA LEU A 347 -11.13 34.32 -18.88
C LEU A 347 -12.52 33.90 -19.36
N LEU A 348 -13.41 33.50 -18.46
CA LEU A 348 -14.79 33.14 -18.79
C LEU A 348 -15.60 34.39 -19.25
N SER A 349 -15.40 35.55 -18.64
CA SER A 349 -16.09 36.80 -19.04
C SER A 349 -15.60 37.30 -20.40
N VAL A 350 -14.29 37.20 -20.69
CA VAL A 350 -13.73 37.58 -22.00
C VAL A 350 -14.18 36.58 -23.07
N GLY A 351 -14.18 35.27 -22.78
CA GLY A 351 -14.64 34.23 -23.71
C GLY A 351 -16.14 34.38 -24.07
N SER A 352 -17.00 34.67 -23.09
CA SER A 352 -18.41 34.88 -23.33
C SER A 352 -18.67 36.20 -24.10
N GLY A 353 -17.91 37.25 -23.84
CA GLY A 353 -17.98 38.51 -24.60
C GLY A 353 -17.58 38.35 -26.05
N ALA A 354 -16.51 37.59 -26.32
CA ALA A 354 -16.07 37.29 -27.69
C ALA A 354 -17.09 36.43 -28.46
N ALA A 355 -17.70 35.42 -27.80
CA ALA A 355 -18.73 34.59 -28.41
C ALA A 355 -19.99 35.41 -28.77
N LEU A 356 -20.42 36.34 -27.90
CA LEU A 356 -21.54 37.25 -28.17
C LEU A 356 -21.23 38.22 -29.29
N ALA A 357 -20.00 38.77 -29.36
CA ALA A 357 -19.58 39.63 -30.46
C ALA A 357 -19.57 38.88 -31.81
N VAL A 358 -19.11 37.64 -31.85
CA VAL A 358 -19.14 36.84 -33.09
C VAL A 358 -20.58 36.50 -33.49
N THR A 359 -21.46 36.17 -32.56
CA THR A 359 -22.88 35.89 -32.87
C THR A 359 -23.60 37.14 -33.40
N VAL A 360 -23.34 38.33 -32.84
CA VAL A 360 -23.92 39.59 -33.30
C VAL A 360 -23.35 39.96 -34.69
N LEU A 361 -22.07 39.78 -34.92
CA LEU A 361 -21.45 40.01 -36.26
C LEU A 361 -21.99 39.06 -37.30
N CYS A 362 -22.12 37.76 -36.97
CA CYS A 362 -22.75 36.79 -37.89
C CYS A 362 -24.21 37.15 -38.16
N TRP A 363 -24.98 37.56 -37.14
CA TRP A 363 -26.37 38.00 -37.35
C TRP A 363 -26.46 39.26 -38.25
N MET A 364 -25.56 40.25 -38.06
CA MET A 364 -25.47 41.45 -38.93
C MET A 364 -25.01 41.14 -40.35
N TYR A 365 -24.25 40.09 -40.54
CA TYR A 365 -23.76 39.69 -41.86
C TYR A 365 -24.78 38.89 -42.69
N PHE A 366 -25.72 38.22 -42.01
CA PHE A 366 -26.82 37.43 -42.63
C PHE A 366 -28.18 38.16 -42.70
N GLN A 367 -28.25 39.45 -42.27
CA GLN A 367 -29.34 40.34 -42.62
C GLN A 367 -28.95 41.30 -43.75
#